data_adc535a7db46444adfabfe91c6a08d42
#
_entry.id   adc535a7db46444adfabfe91c6a08d42
#
_cell.length_a   1.000
_cell.length_b   1.000
_cell.length_c   1.000
_cell.angle_alpha   90.00
_cell.angle_beta   90.00
_cell.angle_gamma   90.00
#
_symmetry.space_group_name_H-M   'P 1'
#
loop_
_entity.id
_entity.type
_entity.pdbx_description
1 polymer ?
#
loop_
_entity_poly.entity_id
_entity_poly.type
_entity_poly.pdbx_seq_one_letter_code
_entity_poly.pdbx_strand_id
1 'polypeptide(L)'
;MDALPERLHAFWQRYRQHFWTKTRNVAEYAYHYLSGLLRMKTDRNFAEIGRQTGVAGENLQHFMSNSPWSAQGPLHQVRQEIKVLPEWQHGSVLILDESAVAKAGDHPAGSARQHNGRLGKTDRCQVGVFLALGQGPNWTWIDGALFLPEVWFSEAYAERRAQAGIPIARTFKTKVELGWEMIARALDEGVPFDFVACDDLYGRANWFRAQLAARGVVYMADVPSTTRVYLQRPEWGVPPAPKRGKAPTQPRVLSPEKPLSVAEIAARPETQWHTLAVRSTARGELQGTYAARCVWTLRDGVPTEEWLVMRRAADGDVTYAFSNASADTPLETLAYMEAQRYFVERTIQDAKSELGWDECQAFKYRAWEHHLALTIMAAWFITQTRLEWQAHYAADPQVQELLEVDELPVLSVANVRELLRATMPLRQLSIAQAQELIAQHLLNRARSRKSRLKKQRGQRQSSSSEHE
;
A
#
# COMPACT_ATOMS: atom_id res chain seq x y z
N MET A 1 -19.41 -19.93 -17.53
CA MET A 1 -18.34 -19.33 -16.70
C MET A 1 -17.10 -20.21 -16.85
N ASP A 2 -15.98 -19.64 -17.27
CA ASP A 2 -14.76 -20.42 -17.48
C ASP A 2 -14.26 -21.01 -16.15
N ALA A 3 -13.71 -22.23 -16.22
CA ALA A 3 -13.08 -22.80 -15.04
C ALA A 3 -11.92 -21.90 -14.56
N LEU A 4 -11.68 -21.85 -13.25
CA LEU A 4 -10.65 -20.98 -12.67
C LEU A 4 -9.24 -21.21 -13.24
N PRO A 5 -8.81 -22.44 -13.58
CA PRO A 5 -7.52 -22.69 -14.23
C PRO A 5 -7.39 -21.98 -15.57
N GLU A 6 -8.40 -22.12 -16.43
CA GLU A 6 -8.45 -21.52 -17.76
C GLU A 6 -8.51 -19.99 -17.66
N ARG A 7 -9.27 -19.49 -16.69
CA ARG A 7 -9.36 -18.06 -16.39
C ARG A 7 -8.01 -17.48 -15.97
N LEU A 8 -7.29 -18.14 -15.06
CA LEU A 8 -5.96 -17.69 -14.63
C LEU A 8 -4.96 -17.73 -15.79
N HIS A 9 -5.02 -18.76 -16.63
CA HIS A 9 -4.18 -18.86 -17.82
C HIS A 9 -4.50 -17.76 -18.83
N ALA A 10 -5.78 -17.49 -19.10
CA ALA A 10 -6.21 -16.42 -20.00
C ALA A 10 -5.79 -15.04 -19.46
N PHE A 11 -5.93 -14.82 -18.15
CA PHE A 11 -5.42 -13.61 -17.49
C PHE A 11 -3.93 -13.44 -17.73
N TRP A 12 -3.11 -14.45 -17.42
CA TRP A 12 -1.65 -14.40 -17.64
C TRP A 12 -1.29 -14.19 -19.11
N GLN A 13 -1.99 -14.76 -20.07
CA GLN A 13 -1.75 -14.58 -21.50
C GLN A 13 -1.84 -13.10 -21.92
N ARG A 14 -2.76 -12.32 -21.33
CA ARG A 14 -2.87 -10.87 -21.60
C ARG A 14 -1.63 -10.09 -21.16
N TYR A 15 -0.94 -10.57 -20.10
CA TYR A 15 0.25 -9.93 -19.56
C TYR A 15 1.57 -10.48 -20.11
N ARG A 16 1.54 -11.57 -20.86
CA ARG A 16 2.70 -12.34 -21.33
C ARG A 16 3.76 -11.47 -22.00
N GLN A 17 3.35 -10.47 -22.77
CA GLN A 17 4.24 -9.55 -23.50
C GLN A 17 5.22 -8.77 -22.58
N HIS A 18 4.86 -8.50 -21.35
CA HIS A 18 5.69 -7.76 -20.40
C HIS A 18 6.88 -8.54 -19.86
N PHE A 19 6.87 -9.86 -20.04
CA PHE A 19 7.92 -10.77 -19.56
C PHE A 19 8.88 -11.20 -20.68
N TRP A 20 8.95 -10.43 -21.75
CA TRP A 20 9.96 -10.61 -22.78
C TRP A 20 11.16 -9.74 -22.48
N THR A 21 12.35 -10.34 -22.50
CA THR A 21 13.62 -9.64 -22.46
C THR A 21 14.21 -9.59 -23.86
N LYS A 22 15.28 -8.84 -24.07
CA LYS A 22 15.93 -8.75 -25.40
C LYS A 22 16.30 -10.11 -25.99
N THR A 23 16.57 -11.11 -25.15
CA THR A 23 17.13 -12.39 -25.57
C THR A 23 16.27 -13.61 -25.19
N ARG A 24 15.31 -13.45 -24.27
CA ARG A 24 14.55 -14.60 -23.72
C ARG A 24 13.10 -14.22 -23.40
N ASN A 25 12.21 -15.15 -23.67
CA ASN A 25 10.87 -15.14 -23.10
C ASN A 25 10.92 -15.82 -21.72
N VAL A 26 10.56 -15.06 -20.68
CA VAL A 26 10.55 -15.53 -19.28
C VAL A 26 9.12 -15.54 -18.69
N ALA A 27 8.10 -15.44 -19.56
CA ALA A 27 6.70 -15.33 -19.16
C ALA A 27 6.20 -16.55 -18.37
N GLU A 28 6.68 -17.76 -18.66
CA GLU A 28 6.30 -18.95 -17.92
C GLU A 28 6.68 -18.87 -16.44
N TYR A 29 7.83 -18.27 -16.11
CA TYR A 29 8.21 -18.07 -14.72
C TYR A 29 7.27 -17.09 -14.00
N ALA A 30 6.74 -16.09 -14.71
CA ALA A 30 5.72 -15.20 -14.17
C ALA A 30 4.43 -15.96 -13.85
N TYR A 31 3.98 -16.88 -14.75
CA TYR A 31 2.82 -17.72 -14.49
C TYR A 31 3.00 -18.61 -13.26
N HIS A 32 4.16 -19.28 -13.16
CA HIS A 32 4.47 -20.12 -12.03
C HIS A 32 4.49 -19.36 -10.71
N TYR A 33 5.12 -18.17 -10.71
CA TYR A 33 5.17 -17.33 -9.52
C TYR A 33 3.78 -16.82 -9.12
N LEU A 34 3.02 -16.28 -10.07
CA LEU A 34 1.64 -15.84 -9.88
C LEU A 34 0.75 -16.96 -9.34
N SER A 35 0.82 -18.15 -9.95
CA SER A 35 0.12 -19.35 -9.50
C SER A 35 0.49 -19.73 -8.06
N GLY A 36 1.77 -19.61 -7.69
CA GLY A 36 2.24 -19.83 -6.33
C GLY A 36 1.64 -18.84 -5.32
N LEU A 37 1.64 -17.54 -5.63
CA LEU A 37 1.03 -16.51 -4.78
C LEU A 37 -0.46 -16.79 -4.53
N LEU A 38 -1.19 -17.17 -5.57
CA LEU A 38 -2.63 -17.39 -5.51
C LEU A 38 -3.02 -18.68 -4.78
N ARG A 39 -2.25 -19.76 -4.92
CA ARG A 39 -2.63 -21.12 -4.48
C ARG A 39 -2.02 -21.53 -3.15
N MET A 40 -0.80 -21.12 -2.83
CA MET A 40 -0.13 -21.51 -1.58
C MET A 40 -0.69 -20.74 -0.38
N LYS A 41 -0.77 -21.41 0.78
CA LYS A 41 -1.23 -20.79 2.03
C LYS A 41 -0.10 -19.99 2.70
N THR A 42 1.07 -20.59 2.79
CA THR A 42 2.28 -20.07 3.46
C THR A 42 3.53 -20.49 2.69
N ASP A 43 4.69 -20.03 3.12
CA ASP A 43 6.00 -20.41 2.59
C ASP A 43 6.16 -20.14 1.09
N ARG A 44 5.65 -18.99 0.62
CA ARG A 44 5.72 -18.56 -0.79
C ARG A 44 7.12 -18.07 -1.16
N ASN A 45 8.13 -18.88 -0.82
CA ASN A 45 9.51 -18.67 -1.24
C ASN A 45 9.79 -19.36 -2.59
N PHE A 46 10.91 -19.00 -3.23
CA PHE A 46 11.23 -19.51 -4.57
C PHE A 46 11.33 -21.04 -4.66
N ALA A 47 11.88 -21.67 -3.63
CA ALA A 47 12.03 -23.13 -3.60
C ALA A 47 10.67 -23.83 -3.48
N GLU A 48 9.80 -23.34 -2.59
CA GLU A 48 8.48 -23.92 -2.40
C GLU A 48 7.55 -23.67 -3.59
N ILE A 49 7.51 -22.43 -4.10
CA ILE A 49 6.75 -22.12 -5.32
C ILE A 49 7.23 -23.02 -6.46
N GLY A 50 8.55 -23.13 -6.65
CA GLY A 50 9.12 -23.99 -7.69
C GLY A 50 8.72 -25.46 -7.54
N ARG A 51 8.75 -25.98 -6.33
CA ARG A 51 8.34 -27.36 -6.04
C ARG A 51 6.86 -27.60 -6.37
N GLN A 52 6.01 -26.65 -5.98
CA GLN A 52 4.56 -26.76 -6.19
C GLN A 52 4.14 -26.58 -7.65
N THR A 53 4.93 -25.85 -8.42
CA THR A 53 4.62 -25.54 -9.82
C THR A 53 5.46 -26.34 -10.83
N GLY A 54 6.45 -27.10 -10.38
CA GLY A 54 7.29 -27.97 -11.24
C GLY A 54 8.47 -27.25 -11.89
N VAL A 55 8.92 -26.11 -11.32
CA VAL A 55 10.05 -25.32 -11.83
C VAL A 55 11.17 -25.28 -10.80
N ALA A 56 12.43 -25.24 -11.22
CA ALA A 56 13.55 -25.09 -10.31
C ALA A 56 13.49 -23.73 -9.58
N GLY A 57 13.61 -23.75 -8.25
CA GLY A 57 13.56 -22.55 -7.41
C GLY A 57 14.64 -21.51 -7.77
N GLU A 58 15.82 -21.95 -8.20
CA GLU A 58 16.91 -21.13 -8.69
C GLU A 58 16.51 -20.32 -9.94
N ASN A 59 15.71 -20.92 -10.83
CA ASN A 59 15.20 -20.23 -12.02
C ASN A 59 14.19 -19.12 -11.63
N LEU A 60 13.33 -19.39 -10.65
CA LEU A 60 12.45 -18.35 -10.10
C LEU A 60 13.22 -17.25 -9.40
N GLN A 61 14.26 -17.60 -8.62
CA GLN A 61 15.14 -16.62 -8.00
C GLN A 61 15.85 -15.76 -9.05
N HIS A 62 16.36 -16.37 -10.14
CA HIS A 62 16.97 -15.64 -11.24
C HIS A 62 15.96 -14.74 -11.95
N PHE A 63 14.75 -15.26 -12.24
CA PHE A 63 13.65 -14.50 -12.85
C PHE A 63 13.30 -13.25 -12.02
N MET A 64 13.20 -13.37 -10.70
CA MET A 64 12.85 -12.28 -9.81
C MET A 64 14.00 -11.30 -9.57
N SER A 65 15.23 -11.80 -9.42
CA SER A 65 16.35 -10.98 -8.95
C SER A 65 17.25 -10.43 -10.07
N ASN A 66 17.29 -11.08 -11.23
CA ASN A 66 18.29 -10.78 -12.26
C ASN A 66 17.69 -10.53 -13.66
N SER A 67 16.53 -11.09 -13.96
CA SER A 67 15.90 -10.93 -15.27
C SER A 67 15.51 -9.47 -15.52
N PRO A 68 15.80 -8.87 -16.68
CA PRO A 68 15.63 -7.44 -16.93
C PRO A 68 14.26 -7.03 -17.46
N TRP A 69 13.20 -7.78 -17.16
CA TRP A 69 11.85 -7.31 -17.49
C TRP A 69 11.44 -6.14 -16.57
N SER A 70 10.55 -5.28 -17.06
CA SER A 70 10.14 -4.08 -16.32
C SER A 70 8.88 -4.33 -15.50
N ALA A 71 8.94 -4.12 -14.19
CA ALA A 71 7.77 -4.16 -13.32
C ALA A 71 6.68 -3.15 -13.72
N GLN A 72 7.06 -2.02 -14.33
CA GLN A 72 6.11 -0.98 -14.73
C GLN A 72 5.17 -1.42 -15.86
N GLY A 73 5.59 -2.35 -16.73
CA GLY A 73 4.72 -2.85 -17.81
C GLY A 73 3.43 -3.49 -17.30
N PRO A 74 3.49 -4.54 -16.45
CA PRO A 74 2.31 -5.12 -15.84
C PRO A 74 1.49 -4.12 -15.02
N LEU A 75 2.13 -3.24 -14.24
CA LEU A 75 1.43 -2.24 -13.44
C LEU A 75 0.65 -1.26 -14.32
N HIS A 76 1.26 -0.77 -15.39
CA HIS A 76 0.59 0.07 -16.37
C HIS A 76 -0.64 -0.65 -16.95
N GLN A 77 -0.50 -1.91 -17.37
CA GLN A 77 -1.62 -2.67 -17.93
C GLN A 77 -2.76 -2.84 -16.91
N VAL A 78 -2.47 -3.12 -15.64
CA VAL A 78 -3.50 -3.18 -14.58
C VAL A 78 -4.28 -1.85 -14.53
N ARG A 79 -3.59 -0.71 -14.51
CA ARG A 79 -4.24 0.60 -14.50
C ARG A 79 -5.07 0.87 -15.76
N GLN A 80 -4.60 0.43 -16.95
CA GLN A 80 -5.38 0.54 -18.18
C GLN A 80 -6.62 -0.37 -18.20
N GLU A 81 -6.53 -1.58 -17.63
CA GLU A 81 -7.70 -2.46 -17.50
C GLU A 81 -8.73 -1.86 -16.52
N ILE A 82 -8.29 -1.27 -15.40
CA ILE A 82 -9.16 -0.56 -14.45
C ILE A 82 -9.87 0.62 -15.12
N LYS A 83 -9.15 1.40 -15.92
CA LYS A 83 -9.64 2.62 -16.57
C LYS A 83 -10.90 2.40 -17.39
N VAL A 84 -11.06 1.22 -17.98
CA VAL A 84 -12.18 0.92 -18.89
C VAL A 84 -13.36 0.22 -18.22
N LEU A 85 -13.22 -0.15 -16.95
CA LEU A 85 -14.28 -0.86 -16.22
C LEU A 85 -15.30 0.12 -15.63
N PRO A 86 -16.62 -0.07 -15.91
CA PRO A 86 -17.67 0.81 -15.42
C PRO A 86 -17.72 0.92 -13.88
N GLU A 87 -17.39 -0.17 -13.20
CA GLU A 87 -17.44 -0.27 -11.75
C GLU A 87 -16.54 0.74 -11.03
N TRP A 88 -15.50 1.25 -11.71
CA TRP A 88 -14.54 2.19 -11.12
C TRP A 88 -14.77 3.66 -11.50
N GLN A 89 -15.74 3.96 -12.37
CA GLN A 89 -15.91 5.31 -12.92
C GLN A 89 -16.45 6.32 -11.90
N HIS A 90 -17.16 5.86 -10.86
CA HIS A 90 -17.77 6.71 -9.83
C HIS A 90 -17.66 6.06 -8.45
N GLY A 91 -17.55 6.88 -7.43
CA GLY A 91 -17.42 6.42 -6.04
C GLY A 91 -16.08 5.78 -5.71
N SER A 92 -15.09 5.93 -6.58
CA SER A 92 -13.75 5.35 -6.39
C SER A 92 -12.84 6.28 -5.63
N VAL A 93 -11.98 5.70 -4.79
CA VAL A 93 -11.00 6.42 -3.98
C VAL A 93 -9.60 5.86 -4.20
N LEU A 94 -8.62 6.74 -4.40
CA LEU A 94 -7.21 6.38 -4.26
C LEU A 94 -6.80 6.47 -2.79
N ILE A 95 -6.21 5.41 -2.28
CA ILE A 95 -5.82 5.34 -0.87
C ILE A 95 -4.31 5.11 -0.80
N LEU A 96 -3.63 6.03 -0.13
CA LEU A 96 -2.17 6.03 0.02
C LEU A 96 -1.80 5.68 1.45
N ASP A 97 -0.92 4.67 1.60
CA ASP A 97 -0.40 4.26 2.90
C ASP A 97 0.94 3.53 2.76
N GLU A 98 1.61 3.28 3.86
CA GLU A 98 2.82 2.50 3.89
C GLU A 98 2.68 1.22 4.70
N SER A 99 3.55 0.26 4.39
CA SER A 99 3.63 -0.96 5.17
C SER A 99 5.06 -1.43 5.34
N ALA A 100 5.40 -1.79 6.58
CA ALA A 100 6.68 -2.36 6.94
C ALA A 100 6.66 -3.89 6.91
N VAL A 101 7.77 -4.48 6.42
CA VAL A 101 8.05 -5.91 6.48
C VAL A 101 9.37 -6.10 7.22
N ALA A 102 9.34 -6.81 8.35
CA ALA A 102 10.54 -7.13 9.12
C ALA A 102 11.54 -7.97 8.28
N LYS A 103 12.82 -7.67 8.36
CA LYS A 103 13.88 -8.37 7.63
C LYS A 103 14.99 -8.85 8.55
N ALA A 104 15.43 -10.07 8.33
CA ALA A 104 16.63 -10.60 8.97
C ALA A 104 17.88 -10.06 8.26
N GLY A 105 18.64 -9.22 8.95
CA GLY A 105 19.89 -8.64 8.40
C GLY A 105 19.66 -7.32 7.66
N ASP A 106 20.77 -6.77 7.18
CA ASP A 106 20.87 -5.42 6.61
C ASP A 106 21.18 -5.38 5.10
N HIS A 107 21.28 -6.56 4.47
CA HIS A 107 21.56 -6.71 3.03
C HIS A 107 20.36 -6.42 2.11
N PRO A 108 19.08 -6.70 2.49
CA PRO A 108 17.96 -6.41 1.60
C PRO A 108 17.87 -4.92 1.27
N ALA A 109 17.62 -4.58 0.02
CA ALA A 109 17.47 -3.20 -0.44
C ALA A 109 16.48 -2.43 0.45
N GLY A 110 16.84 -1.23 0.92
CA GLY A 110 16.00 -0.41 1.80
C GLY A 110 15.89 -0.90 3.25
N SER A 111 16.55 -2.01 3.62
CA SER A 111 16.55 -2.48 5.02
C SER A 111 17.34 -1.52 5.92
N ALA A 112 16.67 -1.00 6.94
CA ALA A 112 17.26 -0.13 7.97
C ALA A 112 16.45 -0.23 9.27
N ARG A 113 16.97 0.35 10.36
CA ARG A 113 16.17 0.56 11.57
C ARG A 113 15.20 1.71 11.32
N GLN A 114 13.93 1.37 11.21
CA GLN A 114 12.84 2.29 10.88
C GLN A 114 11.65 2.02 11.80
N HIS A 115 10.74 2.99 11.92
CA HIS A 115 9.47 2.75 12.59
C HIS A 115 8.68 1.66 11.85
N ASN A 116 8.30 0.63 12.59
CA ASN A 116 7.41 -0.43 12.09
C ASN A 116 6.05 -0.25 12.77
N GLY A 117 5.11 0.38 12.07
CA GLY A 117 3.78 0.70 12.60
C GLY A 117 3.03 -0.53 13.11
N ARG A 118 3.19 -1.70 12.47
CA ARG A 118 2.59 -2.96 12.95
C ARG A 118 3.10 -3.38 14.34
N LEU A 119 4.35 -3.08 14.66
CA LEU A 119 4.98 -3.45 15.94
C LEU A 119 4.97 -2.30 16.96
N GLY A 120 4.56 -1.10 16.55
CA GLY A 120 4.60 0.11 17.37
C GLY A 120 6.00 0.51 17.83
N LYS A 121 7.06 0.01 17.19
CA LYS A 121 8.46 0.24 17.60
C LYS A 121 9.40 0.37 16.42
N THR A 122 10.59 0.94 16.69
CA THR A 122 11.69 0.92 15.71
C THR A 122 12.30 -0.47 15.62
N ASP A 123 12.28 -1.04 14.41
CA ASP A 123 12.84 -2.36 14.12
C ASP A 123 13.52 -2.34 12.75
N ARG A 124 14.30 -3.41 12.45
CA ARG A 124 14.89 -3.58 11.14
C ARG A 124 13.84 -4.08 10.17
N CYS A 125 13.47 -3.23 9.22
CA CYS A 125 12.44 -3.54 8.25
C CYS A 125 12.71 -2.88 6.89
N GLN A 126 12.03 -3.37 5.86
CA GLN A 126 11.79 -2.65 4.60
C GLN A 126 10.43 -1.98 4.70
N VAL A 127 10.31 -0.77 4.18
CA VAL A 127 9.03 -0.04 4.11
C VAL A 127 8.69 0.17 2.64
N GLY A 128 7.51 -0.25 2.25
CA GLY A 128 6.91 0.08 0.95
C GLY A 128 5.81 1.11 1.13
N VAL A 129 5.71 2.03 0.20
CA VAL A 129 4.57 2.95 0.03
C VAL A 129 3.68 2.36 -1.04
N PHE A 130 2.37 2.31 -0.81
CA PHE A 130 1.40 1.64 -1.70
C PHE A 130 0.26 2.56 -2.04
N LEU A 131 -0.19 2.48 -3.29
CA LEU A 131 -1.39 3.13 -3.78
C LEU A 131 -2.43 2.07 -4.09
N ALA A 132 -3.55 2.11 -3.37
CA ALA A 132 -4.70 1.26 -3.60
C ALA A 132 -5.83 2.06 -4.26
N LEU A 133 -6.67 1.36 -5.02
CA LEU A 133 -7.95 1.86 -5.50
C LEU A 133 -9.06 1.08 -4.79
N GLY A 134 -10.03 1.80 -4.23
CA GLY A 134 -11.22 1.25 -3.59
C GLY A 134 -12.50 1.80 -4.18
N GLN A 135 -13.54 0.98 -4.24
CA GLN A 135 -14.90 1.36 -4.60
C GLN A 135 -15.88 0.44 -3.87
N GLY A 136 -16.54 0.97 -2.86
CA GLY A 136 -17.39 0.17 -1.98
C GLY A 136 -16.64 -1.04 -1.39
N PRO A 137 -17.12 -2.28 -1.56
CA PRO A 137 -16.47 -3.48 -1.05
C PRO A 137 -15.31 -3.98 -1.91
N ASN A 138 -15.03 -3.35 -3.05
CA ASN A 138 -13.98 -3.74 -3.98
C ASN A 138 -12.75 -2.88 -3.79
N TRP A 139 -11.57 -3.50 -3.80
CA TRP A 139 -10.28 -2.84 -3.69
C TRP A 139 -9.18 -3.64 -4.36
N THR A 140 -8.16 -2.94 -4.83
CA THR A 140 -6.94 -3.53 -5.37
C THR A 140 -5.76 -2.57 -5.21
N TRP A 141 -4.54 -3.11 -5.14
CA TRP A 141 -3.36 -2.27 -5.32
C TRP A 141 -3.19 -1.93 -6.80
N ILE A 142 -2.73 -0.73 -7.09
CA ILE A 142 -2.47 -0.27 -8.46
C ILE A 142 -1.04 0.22 -8.66
N ASP A 143 -0.33 0.53 -7.57
CA ASP A 143 1.07 0.96 -7.61
C ASP A 143 1.75 0.75 -6.25
N GLY A 144 3.07 0.87 -6.21
CA GLY A 144 3.87 0.89 -5.00
C GLY A 144 5.32 1.22 -5.25
N ALA A 145 6.02 1.66 -4.22
CA ALA A 145 7.43 2.03 -4.27
C ALA A 145 8.18 1.62 -3.00
N LEU A 146 9.38 1.07 -3.16
CA LEU A 146 10.26 0.81 -2.03
C LEU A 146 10.81 2.14 -1.50
N PHE A 147 10.57 2.41 -0.22
CA PHE A 147 11.22 3.51 0.46
C PHE A 147 12.69 3.13 0.77
N LEU A 148 13.59 3.94 0.30
CA LEU A 148 15.03 3.83 0.59
C LEU A 148 15.39 4.94 1.59
N PRO A 149 15.64 4.62 2.87
CA PRO A 149 16.07 5.60 3.85
C PRO A 149 17.33 6.36 3.40
N GLU A 150 17.49 7.59 3.82
CA GLU A 150 18.57 8.49 3.41
C GLU A 150 19.96 7.87 3.59
N VAL A 151 20.16 7.05 4.63
CA VAL A 151 21.41 6.32 4.88
C VAL A 151 21.87 5.46 3.70
N TRP A 152 20.93 4.97 2.88
CA TRP A 152 21.24 4.18 1.68
C TRP A 152 21.95 5.01 0.60
N PHE A 153 21.90 6.33 0.67
CA PHE A 153 22.55 7.25 -0.28
C PHE A 153 23.87 7.81 0.25
N SER A 154 24.26 7.47 1.49
CA SER A 154 25.58 7.82 2.04
C SER A 154 26.70 7.03 1.38
N GLU A 155 27.93 7.55 1.48
CA GLU A 155 29.13 6.90 0.99
C GLU A 155 29.37 5.54 1.69
N ALA A 156 29.12 5.45 2.98
CA ALA A 156 29.23 4.21 3.77
C ALA A 156 28.34 3.07 3.24
N TYR A 157 27.28 3.38 2.52
CA TYR A 157 26.34 2.39 1.92
C TYR A 157 26.58 2.18 0.41
N ALA A 158 27.59 2.81 -0.21
CA ALA A 158 27.81 2.75 -1.65
C ALA A 158 27.96 1.31 -2.16
N GLU A 159 28.81 0.50 -1.52
CA GLU A 159 29.00 -0.91 -1.88
C GLU A 159 27.72 -1.72 -1.68
N ARG A 160 27.06 -1.55 -0.54
CA ARG A 160 25.78 -2.23 -0.22
C ARG A 160 24.68 -1.87 -1.22
N ARG A 161 24.60 -0.60 -1.63
CA ARG A 161 23.68 -0.13 -2.66
C ARG A 161 23.93 -0.80 -4.01
N ALA A 162 25.21 -0.94 -4.40
CA ALA A 162 25.59 -1.66 -5.62
C ALA A 162 25.23 -3.15 -5.55
N GLN A 163 25.53 -3.83 -4.44
CA GLN A 163 25.19 -5.24 -4.21
C GLN A 163 23.67 -5.47 -4.22
N ALA A 164 22.89 -4.57 -3.64
CA ALA A 164 21.44 -4.61 -3.68
C ALA A 164 20.85 -4.30 -5.08
N GLY A 165 21.67 -3.85 -6.02
CA GLY A 165 21.27 -3.52 -7.39
C GLY A 165 20.33 -2.31 -7.48
N ILE A 166 20.47 -1.35 -6.56
CA ILE A 166 19.72 -0.10 -6.62
C ILE A 166 20.27 0.74 -7.80
N PRO A 167 19.40 1.21 -8.72
CA PRO A 167 19.83 2.01 -9.87
C PRO A 167 20.66 3.24 -9.46
N ILE A 168 21.73 3.52 -10.19
CA ILE A 168 22.63 4.67 -9.91
C ILE A 168 21.84 6.00 -9.97
N ALA A 169 20.90 6.11 -10.89
CA ALA A 169 20.05 7.29 -11.05
C ALA A 169 19.01 7.47 -9.93
N ARG A 170 18.84 6.48 -9.03
CA ARG A 170 17.90 6.57 -7.92
C ARG A 170 18.45 7.53 -6.87
N THR A 171 17.73 8.62 -6.62
CA THR A 171 18.00 9.59 -5.56
C THR A 171 17.11 9.33 -4.34
N PHE A 172 17.47 9.93 -3.21
CA PHE A 172 16.62 9.93 -2.03
C PHE A 172 15.28 10.62 -2.33
N LYS A 173 14.21 10.00 -1.86
CA LYS A 173 12.85 10.56 -1.87
C LYS A 173 12.17 10.20 -0.56
N THR A 174 11.46 11.16 0.00
CA THR A 174 10.60 10.94 1.15
C THR A 174 9.42 10.04 0.77
N LYS A 175 8.76 9.42 1.74
CA LYS A 175 7.54 8.65 1.50
C LYS A 175 6.44 9.51 0.85
N VAL A 176 6.35 10.78 1.25
CA VAL A 176 5.38 11.74 0.72
C VAL A 176 5.64 12.01 -0.77
N GLU A 177 6.89 12.19 -1.18
CA GLU A 177 7.26 12.36 -2.60
C GLU A 177 6.97 11.09 -3.41
N LEU A 178 7.25 9.90 -2.85
CA LEU A 178 6.90 8.63 -3.50
C LEU A 178 5.39 8.50 -3.69
N GLY A 179 4.61 8.85 -2.67
CA GLY A 179 3.15 8.85 -2.72
C GLY A 179 2.62 9.79 -3.82
N TRP A 180 3.15 10.99 -3.88
CA TRP A 180 2.79 11.96 -4.92
C TRP A 180 3.10 11.45 -6.33
N GLU A 181 4.28 10.86 -6.55
CA GLU A 181 4.66 10.32 -7.87
C GLU A 181 3.71 9.22 -8.35
N MET A 182 3.21 8.37 -7.44
CA MET A 182 2.23 7.33 -7.78
C MET A 182 0.86 7.94 -8.13
N ILE A 183 0.40 8.92 -7.36
CA ILE A 183 -0.87 9.62 -7.64
C ILE A 183 -0.77 10.40 -8.96
N ALA A 184 0.33 11.13 -9.18
CA ALA A 184 0.55 11.85 -10.43
C ALA A 184 0.53 10.91 -11.64
N ARG A 185 1.15 9.72 -11.52
CA ARG A 185 1.11 8.68 -12.56
C ARG A 185 -0.29 8.17 -12.80
N ALA A 186 -1.07 7.91 -11.74
CA ALA A 186 -2.46 7.47 -11.87
C ALA A 186 -3.32 8.52 -12.60
N LEU A 187 -3.13 9.81 -12.28
CA LEU A 187 -3.77 10.93 -12.97
C LEU A 187 -3.37 11.00 -14.45
N ASP A 188 -2.06 10.94 -14.73
CA ASP A 188 -1.55 11.06 -16.10
C ASP A 188 -1.97 9.87 -16.98
N GLU A 189 -2.16 8.68 -16.39
CA GLU A 189 -2.68 7.50 -17.07
C GLU A 189 -4.23 7.48 -17.15
N GLY A 190 -4.90 8.39 -16.47
CA GLY A 190 -6.36 8.54 -16.49
C GLY A 190 -7.08 7.44 -15.71
N VAL A 191 -6.50 6.96 -14.60
CA VAL A 191 -7.19 6.07 -13.65
C VAL A 191 -8.37 6.83 -13.05
N PRO A 192 -9.60 6.28 -13.06
CA PRO A 192 -10.76 6.95 -12.50
C PRO A 192 -10.73 6.92 -10.98
N PHE A 193 -10.97 8.06 -10.34
CA PHE A 193 -11.20 8.19 -8.91
C PHE A 193 -11.80 9.57 -8.60
N ASP A 194 -12.57 9.66 -7.52
CA ASP A 194 -13.22 10.91 -7.11
C ASP A 194 -12.37 11.69 -6.10
N PHE A 195 -11.62 11.00 -5.25
CA PHE A 195 -10.76 11.65 -4.25
C PHE A 195 -9.58 10.76 -3.82
N VAL A 196 -8.65 11.37 -3.10
CA VAL A 196 -7.50 10.69 -2.47
C VAL A 196 -7.70 10.67 -0.96
N ALA A 197 -7.54 9.50 -0.33
CA ALA A 197 -7.49 9.35 1.12
C ALA A 197 -6.07 8.96 1.57
N CYS A 198 -5.57 9.53 2.68
CA CYS A 198 -4.26 9.23 3.21
C CYS A 198 -4.18 9.46 4.72
N ASP A 199 -3.17 8.87 5.36
CA ASP A 199 -2.92 9.01 6.78
C ASP A 199 -2.24 10.35 7.15
N ASP A 200 -1.93 10.54 8.44
CA ASP A 200 -1.37 11.77 8.99
C ASP A 200 0.07 12.04 8.56
N LEU A 201 0.81 11.03 8.09
CA LEU A 201 2.13 11.23 7.51
C LEU A 201 2.06 12.12 6.27
N TYR A 202 1.09 11.85 5.40
CA TYR A 202 0.86 12.59 4.16
C TYR A 202 -0.01 13.83 4.42
N GLY A 203 -1.03 13.71 5.27
CA GLY A 203 -1.98 14.77 5.53
C GLY A 203 -1.38 16.01 6.22
N ARG A 204 -0.40 15.85 7.10
CA ARG A 204 0.33 16.99 7.70
C ARG A 204 1.29 17.70 6.73
N ALA A 205 1.63 17.08 5.59
CA ALA A 205 2.52 17.68 4.61
C ALA A 205 1.78 18.70 3.75
N ASN A 206 1.93 20.00 4.07
CA ASN A 206 1.29 21.09 3.33
C ASN A 206 1.58 21.05 1.83
N TRP A 207 2.83 20.75 1.46
CA TRP A 207 3.23 20.58 0.07
C TRP A 207 2.40 19.53 -0.66
N PHE A 208 2.17 18.37 -0.03
CA PHE A 208 1.43 17.26 -0.65
C PHE A 208 -0.03 17.66 -0.94
N ARG A 209 -0.72 18.26 0.06
CA ARG A 209 -2.08 18.75 -0.13
C ARG A 209 -2.15 19.85 -1.18
N ALA A 210 -1.10 20.71 -1.26
CA ALA A 210 -1.01 21.74 -2.29
C ALA A 210 -0.87 21.13 -3.69
N GLN A 211 -0.05 20.07 -3.86
CA GLN A 211 0.07 19.36 -5.15
C GLN A 211 -1.27 18.74 -5.59
N LEU A 212 -1.98 18.07 -4.68
CA LEU A 212 -3.31 17.52 -4.97
C LEU A 212 -4.28 18.62 -5.42
N ALA A 213 -4.38 19.71 -4.65
CA ALA A 213 -5.25 20.82 -4.98
C ALA A 213 -4.89 21.50 -6.32
N ALA A 214 -3.59 21.65 -6.63
CA ALA A 214 -3.12 22.21 -7.90
C ALA A 214 -3.51 21.38 -9.14
N ARG A 215 -3.71 20.07 -8.94
CA ARG A 215 -4.19 19.15 -9.99
C ARG A 215 -5.73 18.98 -9.95
N GLY A 216 -6.45 19.77 -9.16
CA GLY A 216 -7.92 19.67 -9.02
C GLY A 216 -8.40 18.41 -8.29
N VAL A 217 -7.51 17.75 -7.54
CA VAL A 217 -7.83 16.51 -6.83
C VAL A 217 -8.44 16.83 -5.46
N VAL A 218 -9.62 16.28 -5.21
CA VAL A 218 -10.22 16.28 -3.88
C VAL A 218 -9.48 15.28 -2.99
N TYR A 219 -9.30 15.63 -1.72
CA TYR A 219 -8.65 14.73 -0.75
C TYR A 219 -9.39 14.68 0.57
N MET A 220 -9.17 13.59 1.30
CA MET A 220 -9.47 13.40 2.72
C MET A 220 -8.17 12.91 3.38
N ALA A 221 -7.51 13.80 4.12
CA ALA A 221 -6.16 13.60 4.61
C ALA A 221 -6.11 13.71 6.14
N ASP A 222 -5.80 12.61 6.83
CA ASP A 222 -5.72 12.62 8.28
C ASP A 222 -4.65 13.57 8.79
N VAL A 223 -4.89 14.14 9.96
CA VAL A 223 -3.95 15.06 10.61
C VAL A 223 -3.85 14.78 12.12
N PRO A 224 -2.68 15.02 12.74
CA PRO A 224 -2.53 14.86 14.18
C PRO A 224 -3.46 15.79 14.98
N SER A 225 -3.89 15.36 16.15
CA SER A 225 -4.72 16.13 17.08
C SER A 225 -4.14 17.50 17.47
N THR A 226 -2.83 17.65 17.37
CA THR A 226 -2.08 18.87 17.68
C THR A 226 -2.02 19.86 16.52
N THR A 227 -2.55 19.48 15.32
CA THR A 227 -2.55 20.36 14.15
C THR A 227 -3.31 21.64 14.43
N ARG A 228 -2.70 22.79 14.08
CA ARG A 228 -3.25 24.10 14.39
C ARG A 228 -3.91 24.73 13.17
N VAL A 229 -5.10 25.33 13.41
CA VAL A 229 -5.93 25.97 12.39
C VAL A 229 -6.52 27.28 12.93
N TYR A 230 -6.98 28.13 12.03
CA TYR A 230 -7.69 29.37 12.36
C TYR A 230 -9.19 29.19 12.06
N LEU A 231 -10.06 29.77 12.91
CA LEU A 231 -11.50 29.74 12.67
C LEU A 231 -11.96 30.80 11.67
N GLN A 232 -11.17 31.85 11.50
CA GLN A 232 -11.36 32.91 10.51
C GLN A 232 -10.12 33.01 9.64
N ARG A 233 -10.28 33.58 8.45
CA ARG A 233 -9.14 33.75 7.52
C ARG A 233 -8.08 34.65 8.16
N PRO A 234 -6.88 34.12 8.41
CA PRO A 234 -5.79 34.92 8.98
C PRO A 234 -5.24 35.90 7.94
N GLU A 235 -4.90 37.10 8.38
CA GLU A 235 -4.12 38.03 7.56
C GLU A 235 -2.68 37.54 7.50
N TRP A 236 -2.14 37.43 6.30
CA TRP A 236 -0.76 37.02 6.05
C TRP A 236 0.00 38.11 5.30
N GLY A 237 1.14 38.52 5.81
CA GLY A 237 1.95 39.55 5.18
C GLY A 237 3.19 39.93 5.97
N VAL A 238 4.00 40.81 5.40
CA VAL A 238 5.15 41.36 6.09
C VAL A 238 4.66 42.43 7.09
N PRO A 239 4.98 42.29 8.40
CA PRO A 239 4.59 43.26 9.38
C PRO A 239 5.08 44.68 9.04
N PRO A 240 4.36 45.73 9.40
CA PRO A 240 4.83 47.10 9.22
C PRO A 240 6.16 47.31 9.95
N ALA A 241 7.01 48.19 9.40
CA ALA A 241 8.29 48.51 10.00
C ALA A 241 8.10 49.11 11.42
N PRO A 242 8.82 48.59 12.42
CA PRO A 242 8.73 49.16 13.76
C PRO A 242 9.31 50.60 13.78
N LYS A 243 8.87 51.43 14.71
CA LYS A 243 9.39 52.80 14.88
C LYS A 243 10.90 52.83 15.15
N ARG A 244 11.48 51.77 15.67
CA ARG A 244 12.92 51.57 15.90
C ARG A 244 13.31 50.14 15.62
N GLY A 245 14.46 49.91 15.00
CA GLY A 245 14.99 48.58 14.67
C GLY A 245 14.88 48.25 13.18
N LYS A 246 15.38 47.06 12.81
CA LYS A 246 15.37 46.56 11.43
C LYS A 246 13.94 46.19 11.00
N ALA A 247 13.51 46.64 9.84
CA ALA A 247 12.22 46.25 9.28
C ALA A 247 12.14 44.72 9.06
N PRO A 248 11.02 44.08 9.43
CA PRO A 248 10.79 42.69 9.10
C PRO A 248 10.76 42.47 7.57
N THR A 249 11.35 41.36 7.11
CA THR A 249 11.36 41.02 5.69
C THR A 249 10.57 39.72 5.43
N GLN A 250 10.28 38.98 6.48
CA GLN A 250 9.57 37.69 6.37
C GLN A 250 8.08 37.87 6.64
N PRO A 251 7.19 37.37 5.77
CA PRO A 251 5.77 37.37 6.01
C PRO A 251 5.41 36.46 7.19
N ARG A 252 4.38 36.83 7.93
CA ARG A 252 3.81 36.08 9.05
C ARG A 252 2.33 36.40 9.21
N VAL A 253 1.66 35.69 10.10
CA VAL A 253 0.28 36.02 10.49
C VAL A 253 0.28 37.38 11.22
N LEU A 254 -0.57 38.26 10.74
CA LEU A 254 -0.76 39.62 11.30
C LEU A 254 -2.03 39.69 12.16
N SER A 255 -2.98 38.78 11.97
CA SER A 255 -4.21 38.72 12.74
C SER A 255 -3.94 38.47 14.22
N PRO A 256 -4.69 39.10 15.13
CA PRO A 256 -4.54 38.94 16.58
C PRO A 256 -5.00 37.56 17.06
N GLU A 257 -5.78 36.84 16.28
CA GLU A 257 -6.30 35.54 16.63
C GLU A 257 -5.19 34.46 16.69
N LYS A 258 -5.21 33.67 17.76
CA LYS A 258 -4.30 32.53 17.90
C LYS A 258 -4.91 31.30 17.24
N PRO A 259 -4.10 30.48 16.56
CA PRO A 259 -4.58 29.21 16.02
C PRO A 259 -4.93 28.26 17.16
N LEU A 260 -5.99 27.49 16.96
CA LEU A 260 -6.45 26.43 17.85
C LEU A 260 -5.97 25.07 17.32
N SER A 261 -5.71 24.12 18.20
CA SER A 261 -5.56 22.73 17.77
C SER A 261 -6.91 22.16 17.33
N VAL A 262 -6.88 21.19 16.41
CA VAL A 262 -8.10 20.50 15.98
C VAL A 262 -8.78 19.77 17.15
N ALA A 263 -7.99 19.32 18.15
CA ALA A 263 -8.53 18.74 19.38
C ALA A 263 -9.28 19.77 20.25
N GLU A 264 -8.77 21.02 20.38
CA GLU A 264 -9.48 22.09 21.08
C GLU A 264 -10.81 22.42 20.38
N ILE A 265 -10.85 22.33 19.05
CA ILE A 265 -12.10 22.54 18.29
C ILE A 265 -13.12 21.41 18.55
N ALA A 266 -12.67 20.16 18.54
CA ALA A 266 -13.52 19.01 18.82
C ALA A 266 -14.14 19.03 20.23
N ALA A 267 -13.41 19.59 21.20
CA ALA A 267 -13.84 19.69 22.60
C ALA A 267 -14.80 20.85 22.86
N ARG A 268 -15.03 21.75 21.89
CA ARG A 268 -15.90 22.91 22.09
C ARG A 268 -17.37 22.50 22.20
N PRO A 269 -18.17 23.15 23.07
CA PRO A 269 -19.60 22.91 23.18
C PRO A 269 -20.38 23.18 21.87
N GLU A 270 -19.89 24.09 21.03
CA GLU A 270 -20.49 24.44 19.75
C GLU A 270 -20.28 23.39 18.66
N THR A 271 -19.42 22.39 18.88
CA THR A 271 -19.17 21.32 17.92
C THR A 271 -20.35 20.35 17.92
N GLN A 272 -21.11 20.35 16.84
CA GLN A 272 -22.27 19.50 16.67
C GLN A 272 -21.85 18.14 16.11
N TRP A 273 -22.17 17.10 16.84
CA TRP A 273 -21.88 15.72 16.50
C TRP A 273 -23.11 15.00 15.99
N HIS A 274 -23.00 14.30 14.86
CA HIS A 274 -24.07 13.58 14.20
C HIS A 274 -23.67 12.11 14.02
N THR A 275 -24.61 11.19 14.34
CA THR A 275 -24.43 9.78 14.06
C THR A 275 -24.93 9.47 12.66
N LEU A 276 -24.07 8.97 11.78
CA LEU A 276 -24.33 8.74 10.37
C LEU A 276 -24.01 7.31 9.99
N ALA A 277 -24.81 6.71 9.11
CA ALA A 277 -24.49 5.47 8.43
C ALA A 277 -23.49 5.77 7.30
N VAL A 278 -22.31 5.13 7.32
CA VAL A 278 -21.24 5.44 6.38
C VAL A 278 -20.99 4.33 5.36
N ARG A 279 -21.42 3.10 5.64
CA ARG A 279 -21.35 1.99 4.67
C ARG A 279 -22.17 0.79 5.14
N SER A 280 -22.63 -0.01 4.19
CA SER A 280 -23.13 -1.36 4.43
C SER A 280 -22.01 -2.35 4.69
N THR A 281 -22.24 -3.29 5.60
CA THR A 281 -21.34 -4.41 5.91
C THR A 281 -22.13 -5.69 5.98
N ALA A 282 -21.47 -6.85 5.97
CA ALA A 282 -22.12 -8.15 6.17
C ALA A 282 -22.83 -8.29 7.54
N ARG A 283 -22.66 -7.34 8.45
CA ARG A 283 -23.29 -7.31 9.79
C ARG A 283 -24.31 -6.19 9.96
N GLY A 284 -24.71 -5.51 8.87
CA GLY A 284 -25.57 -4.35 8.86
C GLY A 284 -24.81 -3.05 8.54
N GLU A 285 -25.44 -1.91 8.78
CA GLU A 285 -24.84 -0.62 8.52
C GLU A 285 -23.78 -0.25 9.55
N LEU A 286 -22.60 0.16 9.07
CA LEU A 286 -21.57 0.75 9.92
C LEU A 286 -21.94 2.22 10.18
N GLN A 287 -22.16 2.55 11.44
CA GLN A 287 -22.40 3.91 11.90
C GLN A 287 -21.14 4.51 12.52
N GLY A 288 -21.00 5.81 12.39
CA GLY A 288 -19.95 6.60 13.04
C GLY A 288 -20.49 7.94 13.50
N THR A 289 -19.84 8.55 14.49
CA THR A 289 -20.23 9.87 14.99
C THR A 289 -19.27 10.92 14.42
N TYR A 290 -19.79 11.87 13.67
CA TYR A 290 -19.04 12.85 12.89
C TYR A 290 -19.43 14.28 13.21
N ALA A 291 -18.45 15.17 13.07
CA ALA A 291 -18.65 16.62 13.01
C ALA A 291 -17.73 17.20 11.93
N ALA A 292 -18.15 18.26 11.27
CA ALA A 292 -17.32 18.98 10.31
C ALA A 292 -17.51 20.49 10.43
N ARG A 293 -16.45 21.23 10.10
CA ARG A 293 -16.50 22.69 9.94
C ARG A 293 -15.41 23.19 9.01
N CYS A 294 -15.65 24.31 8.33
CA CYS A 294 -14.59 25.00 7.59
C CYS A 294 -13.62 25.69 8.55
N VAL A 295 -12.35 25.53 8.27
CA VAL A 295 -11.21 26.12 9.00
C VAL A 295 -10.19 26.67 8.01
N TRP A 296 -9.30 27.50 8.51
CA TRP A 296 -8.20 28.07 7.70
C TRP A 296 -6.87 27.46 8.13
N THR A 297 -6.14 26.95 7.14
CA THR A 297 -4.76 26.48 7.28
C THR A 297 -3.81 27.45 6.58
N LEU A 298 -2.52 27.32 6.87
CA LEU A 298 -1.47 28.05 6.13
C LEU A 298 -0.70 27.04 5.29
N ARG A 299 -0.86 27.10 3.97
CA ARG A 299 -0.07 26.31 3.02
C ARG A 299 0.99 27.21 2.39
N ASP A 300 2.25 26.94 2.70
CA ASP A 300 3.39 27.76 2.23
C ASP A 300 3.16 29.29 2.44
N GLY A 301 2.53 29.62 3.56
CA GLY A 301 2.19 30.99 3.92
C GLY A 301 0.89 31.51 3.28
N VAL A 302 0.19 30.74 2.48
CA VAL A 302 -1.08 31.16 1.88
C VAL A 302 -2.25 30.65 2.74
N PRO A 303 -3.11 31.57 3.27
CA PRO A 303 -4.33 31.15 3.96
C PRO A 303 -5.24 30.37 3.02
N THR A 304 -5.51 29.12 3.37
CA THR A 304 -6.32 28.20 2.57
C THR A 304 -7.46 27.68 3.42
N GLU A 305 -8.67 27.71 2.88
CA GLU A 305 -9.85 27.15 3.52
C GLU A 305 -9.92 25.66 3.27
N GLU A 306 -10.20 24.88 4.31
CA GLU A 306 -10.35 23.44 4.26
C GLU A 306 -11.47 23.00 5.21
N TRP A 307 -12.14 21.91 4.90
CA TRP A 307 -12.95 21.19 5.86
C TRP A 307 -12.05 20.54 6.91
N LEU A 308 -12.37 20.74 8.18
CA LEU A 308 -11.94 19.88 9.28
C LEU A 308 -13.06 18.89 9.53
N VAL A 309 -12.81 17.63 9.19
CA VAL A 309 -13.71 16.50 9.47
C VAL A 309 -13.21 15.78 10.72
N MET A 310 -14.10 15.53 11.66
CA MET A 310 -13.80 14.91 12.94
C MET A 310 -14.68 13.69 13.12
N ARG A 311 -14.08 12.55 13.45
CA ARG A 311 -14.79 11.31 13.76
C ARG A 311 -14.52 10.90 15.20
N ARG A 312 -15.57 10.59 15.95
CA ARG A 312 -15.49 10.06 17.31
C ARG A 312 -15.73 8.56 17.29
N ALA A 313 -14.78 7.78 17.78
CA ALA A 313 -14.91 6.35 17.97
C ALA A 313 -15.76 6.01 19.21
N ALA A 314 -16.20 4.75 19.32
CA ALA A 314 -17.03 4.31 20.45
C ALA A 314 -16.36 4.39 21.81
N ASP A 315 -15.03 4.30 21.84
CA ASP A 315 -14.18 4.45 23.05
C ASP A 315 -13.95 5.92 23.42
N GLY A 316 -14.40 6.87 22.58
CA GLY A 316 -14.29 8.30 22.80
C GLY A 316 -13.08 8.93 22.08
N ASP A 317 -12.19 8.16 21.48
CA ASP A 317 -11.08 8.68 20.69
C ASP A 317 -11.59 9.45 19.47
N VAL A 318 -10.91 10.56 19.13
CA VAL A 318 -11.28 11.42 18.01
C VAL A 318 -10.16 11.44 16.98
N THR A 319 -10.50 11.13 15.73
CA THR A 319 -9.64 11.31 14.56
C THR A 319 -10.00 12.58 13.81
N TYR A 320 -9.05 13.13 13.07
CA TYR A 320 -9.14 14.42 12.41
C TYR A 320 -8.62 14.31 10.99
N ALA A 321 -9.35 14.86 10.03
CA ALA A 321 -8.92 14.92 8.65
C ALA A 321 -9.21 16.29 8.03
N PHE A 322 -8.38 16.69 7.05
CA PHE A 322 -8.66 17.83 6.19
C PHE A 322 -9.17 17.39 4.83
N SER A 323 -10.09 18.19 4.27
CA SER A 323 -10.55 18.02 2.91
C SER A 323 -10.67 19.38 2.20
N ASN A 324 -10.33 19.40 0.90
CA ASN A 324 -10.60 20.52 0.01
C ASN A 324 -11.88 20.34 -0.80
N ALA A 325 -12.80 19.50 -0.34
CA ALA A 325 -14.10 19.34 -0.95
C ALA A 325 -14.85 20.69 -0.97
N SER A 326 -15.79 20.85 -1.91
CA SER A 326 -16.59 22.07 -2.05
C SER A 326 -17.26 22.48 -0.73
N ALA A 327 -17.43 23.77 -0.50
CA ALA A 327 -18.01 24.31 0.73
C ALA A 327 -19.46 23.87 0.98
N ASP A 328 -20.16 23.44 -0.06
CA ASP A 328 -21.53 22.92 -0.02
C ASP A 328 -21.59 21.38 0.14
N THR A 329 -20.44 20.70 0.33
CA THR A 329 -20.39 19.25 0.49
C THR A 329 -21.14 18.83 1.77
N PRO A 330 -22.15 17.94 1.68
CA PRO A 330 -22.89 17.46 2.84
C PRO A 330 -22.01 16.70 3.83
N LEU A 331 -22.36 16.73 5.11
CA LEU A 331 -21.64 16.02 6.16
C LEU A 331 -21.59 14.50 5.91
N GLU A 332 -22.66 13.93 5.36
CA GLU A 332 -22.75 12.52 4.99
C GLU A 332 -21.69 12.13 3.97
N THR A 333 -21.46 13.00 2.97
CA THR A 333 -20.41 12.79 1.97
C THR A 333 -19.02 12.89 2.58
N LEU A 334 -18.77 13.87 3.44
CA LEU A 334 -17.50 14.01 4.15
C LEU A 334 -17.23 12.81 5.07
N ALA A 335 -18.26 12.33 5.78
CA ALA A 335 -18.18 11.14 6.63
C ALA A 335 -17.91 9.86 5.81
N TYR A 336 -18.57 9.72 4.65
CA TYR A 336 -18.29 8.63 3.70
C TYR A 336 -16.83 8.65 3.25
N MET A 337 -16.33 9.80 2.83
CA MET A 337 -14.95 9.95 2.35
C MET A 337 -13.94 9.56 3.43
N GLU A 338 -14.13 10.00 4.69
CA GLU A 338 -13.25 9.63 5.81
C GLU A 338 -13.28 8.12 6.07
N ALA A 339 -14.46 7.51 6.05
CA ALA A 339 -14.62 6.08 6.31
C ALA A 339 -13.95 5.18 5.24
N GLN A 340 -13.67 5.68 4.04
CA GLN A 340 -13.02 4.89 2.97
C GLN A 340 -11.56 4.56 3.27
N ARG A 341 -10.88 5.32 4.13
CA ARG A 341 -9.48 5.03 4.51
C ARG A 341 -9.30 3.62 5.10
N TYR A 342 -10.30 3.09 5.77
CA TYR A 342 -10.30 1.72 6.29
C TYR A 342 -9.89 0.67 5.22
N PHE A 343 -10.20 0.89 3.96
CA PHE A 343 -9.93 -0.10 2.91
C PHE A 343 -8.45 -0.27 2.60
N VAL A 344 -7.58 0.70 2.87
CA VAL A 344 -6.14 0.52 2.67
C VAL A 344 -5.56 -0.50 3.65
N GLU A 345 -5.97 -0.43 4.92
CA GLU A 345 -5.54 -1.41 5.92
C GLU A 345 -5.98 -2.82 5.50
N ARG A 346 -7.18 -2.93 4.94
CA ARG A 346 -7.70 -4.19 4.41
C ARG A 346 -6.92 -4.69 3.20
N THR A 347 -6.56 -3.82 2.24
CA THR A 347 -5.75 -4.21 1.08
C THR A 347 -4.37 -4.68 1.50
N ILE A 348 -3.73 -4.00 2.45
CA ILE A 348 -2.42 -4.37 3.00
C ILE A 348 -2.51 -5.70 3.75
N GLN A 349 -3.57 -5.90 4.55
CA GLN A 349 -3.81 -7.16 5.25
C GLN A 349 -3.98 -8.31 4.26
N ASP A 350 -4.85 -8.16 3.25
CA ASP A 350 -5.09 -9.19 2.23
C ASP A 350 -3.82 -9.49 1.41
N ALA A 351 -3.04 -8.47 1.05
CA ALA A 351 -1.78 -8.68 0.35
C ALA A 351 -0.79 -9.51 1.19
N LYS A 352 -0.71 -9.29 2.51
CA LYS A 352 0.16 -10.06 3.41
C LYS A 352 -0.40 -11.46 3.69
N SER A 353 -1.63 -11.55 4.21
CA SER A 353 -2.20 -12.81 4.66
C SER A 353 -2.56 -13.73 3.49
N GLU A 354 -3.12 -13.17 2.42
CA GLU A 354 -3.64 -13.94 1.31
C GLU A 354 -2.64 -14.12 0.16
N LEU A 355 -1.85 -13.10 -0.16
CA LEU A 355 -0.93 -13.13 -1.30
C LEU A 355 0.55 -13.29 -0.91
N GLY A 356 0.89 -13.29 0.40
CA GLY A 356 2.25 -13.50 0.88
C GLY A 356 3.22 -12.38 0.54
N TRP A 357 2.72 -11.15 0.48
CA TRP A 357 3.55 -9.96 0.23
C TRP A 357 4.76 -9.87 1.16
N ASP A 358 4.61 -10.21 2.44
CA ASP A 358 5.67 -10.17 3.45
C ASP A 358 6.56 -11.42 3.49
N GLU A 359 6.26 -12.46 2.71
CA GLU A 359 7.04 -13.71 2.67
C GLU A 359 8.25 -13.64 1.69
N CYS A 360 8.36 -12.62 0.86
CA CYS A 360 9.47 -12.46 -0.08
C CYS A 360 10.80 -12.22 0.65
N GLN A 361 11.78 -13.11 0.43
CA GLN A 361 13.09 -13.08 1.07
C GLN A 361 14.21 -12.58 0.14
N ALA A 362 13.88 -12.04 -1.03
CA ALA A 362 14.86 -11.55 -1.97
C ALA A 362 15.56 -10.27 -1.46
N PHE A 363 16.87 -10.15 -1.77
CA PHE A 363 17.69 -9.01 -1.30
C PHE A 363 17.71 -7.84 -2.28
N LYS A 364 17.58 -8.14 -3.59
CA LYS A 364 17.76 -7.12 -4.64
C LYS A 364 16.55 -6.19 -4.76
N TYR A 365 16.84 -4.93 -5.07
CA TYR A 365 15.85 -3.91 -5.37
C TYR A 365 14.90 -4.36 -6.49
N ARG A 366 15.46 -4.89 -7.60
CA ARG A 366 14.67 -5.43 -8.71
C ARG A 366 13.71 -6.53 -8.28
N ALA A 367 14.14 -7.43 -7.39
CA ALA A 367 13.28 -8.51 -6.92
C ALA A 367 12.10 -8.00 -6.10
N TRP A 368 12.27 -6.90 -5.37
CA TRP A 368 11.19 -6.23 -4.67
C TRP A 368 10.17 -5.64 -5.67
N GLU A 369 10.64 -4.94 -6.71
CA GLU A 369 9.77 -4.38 -7.75
C GLU A 369 9.01 -5.48 -8.50
N HIS A 370 9.68 -6.57 -8.86
CA HIS A 370 9.07 -7.72 -9.53
C HIS A 370 8.03 -8.41 -8.65
N HIS A 371 8.33 -8.57 -7.34
CA HIS A 371 7.38 -9.13 -6.40
C HIS A 371 6.14 -8.24 -6.24
N LEU A 372 6.33 -6.93 -6.18
CA LEU A 372 5.23 -5.97 -6.18
C LEU A 372 4.34 -6.14 -7.41
N ALA A 373 4.92 -6.14 -8.60
CA ALA A 373 4.16 -6.25 -9.83
C ALA A 373 3.33 -7.54 -9.89
N LEU A 374 3.92 -8.68 -9.53
CA LEU A 374 3.21 -9.96 -9.54
C LEU A 374 2.18 -10.06 -8.41
N THR A 375 2.40 -9.42 -7.27
CA THR A 375 1.40 -9.32 -6.19
C THR A 375 0.21 -8.45 -6.61
N ILE A 376 0.45 -7.33 -7.28
CA ILE A 376 -0.61 -6.48 -7.84
C ILE A 376 -1.40 -7.23 -8.92
N MET A 377 -0.72 -7.96 -9.81
CA MET A 377 -1.41 -8.82 -10.77
C MET A 377 -2.28 -9.90 -10.09
N ALA A 378 -1.79 -10.51 -9.00
CA ALA A 378 -2.56 -11.49 -8.24
C ALA A 378 -3.80 -10.86 -7.59
N ALA A 379 -3.65 -9.69 -6.97
CA ALA A 379 -4.76 -8.93 -6.38
C ALA A 379 -5.78 -8.55 -7.47
N TRP A 380 -5.32 -8.09 -8.62
CA TRP A 380 -6.17 -7.70 -9.73
C TRP A 380 -6.93 -8.88 -10.33
N PHE A 381 -6.29 -10.03 -10.51
CA PHE A 381 -6.97 -11.26 -10.94
C PHE A 381 -8.13 -11.65 -10.00
N ILE A 382 -7.88 -11.58 -8.69
CA ILE A 382 -8.92 -11.86 -7.69
C ILE A 382 -10.05 -10.84 -7.78
N THR A 383 -9.71 -9.55 -7.89
CA THR A 383 -10.71 -8.47 -7.96
C THR A 383 -11.58 -8.59 -9.20
N GLN A 384 -11.00 -8.82 -10.38
CA GLN A 384 -11.76 -9.10 -11.61
C GLN A 384 -12.67 -10.31 -11.45
N THR A 385 -12.18 -11.40 -10.86
CA THR A 385 -12.98 -12.60 -10.63
C THR A 385 -14.16 -12.33 -9.71
N ARG A 386 -13.96 -11.55 -8.65
CA ARG A 386 -15.03 -11.14 -7.73
C ARG A 386 -16.10 -10.31 -8.43
N LEU A 387 -15.69 -9.29 -9.18
CA LEU A 387 -16.61 -8.41 -9.94
C LEU A 387 -17.47 -9.19 -10.92
N GLU A 388 -16.85 -10.04 -11.72
CA GLU A 388 -17.59 -10.84 -12.73
C GLU A 388 -18.52 -11.86 -12.08
N TRP A 389 -18.11 -12.50 -11.00
CA TRP A 389 -18.97 -13.45 -10.31
C TRP A 389 -20.12 -12.76 -9.59
N GLN A 390 -19.86 -11.63 -8.96
CA GLN A 390 -20.92 -10.81 -8.36
C GLN A 390 -21.95 -10.41 -9.41
N ALA A 391 -21.52 -9.86 -10.54
CA ALA A 391 -22.43 -9.48 -11.62
C ALA A 391 -23.24 -10.66 -12.18
N HIS A 392 -22.59 -11.82 -12.34
CA HIS A 392 -23.23 -13.02 -12.85
C HIS A 392 -24.30 -13.56 -11.88
N TYR A 393 -23.96 -13.76 -10.62
CA TYR A 393 -24.86 -14.36 -9.65
C TYR A 393 -25.92 -13.37 -9.11
N ALA A 394 -25.63 -12.08 -9.08
CA ALA A 394 -26.64 -11.06 -8.75
C ALA A 394 -27.78 -11.03 -9.77
N ALA A 395 -27.51 -11.43 -11.01
CA ALA A 395 -28.52 -11.52 -12.08
C ALA A 395 -29.21 -12.92 -12.15
N ASP A 396 -28.80 -13.89 -11.31
CA ASP A 396 -29.33 -15.24 -11.33
C ASP A 396 -30.59 -15.36 -10.45
N PRO A 397 -31.80 -15.57 -11.05
CA PRO A 397 -33.05 -15.64 -10.29
C PRO A 397 -33.07 -16.79 -9.26
N GLN A 398 -32.41 -17.90 -9.54
CA GLN A 398 -32.36 -19.06 -8.62
C GLN A 398 -31.55 -18.71 -7.36
N VAL A 399 -30.46 -17.94 -7.51
CA VAL A 399 -29.65 -17.50 -6.38
C VAL A 399 -30.40 -16.48 -5.54
N GLN A 400 -31.12 -15.55 -6.17
CA GLN A 400 -31.96 -14.56 -5.48
C GLN A 400 -33.08 -15.22 -4.67
N GLU A 401 -33.80 -16.18 -5.28
CA GLU A 401 -34.87 -16.91 -4.61
C GLU A 401 -34.33 -17.80 -3.45
N LEU A 402 -33.19 -18.45 -3.65
CA LEU A 402 -32.61 -19.36 -2.65
C LEU A 402 -32.09 -18.63 -1.40
N LEU A 403 -31.61 -17.38 -1.55
CA LEU A 403 -30.92 -16.66 -0.49
C LEU A 403 -31.84 -15.68 0.26
N GLU A 404 -33.04 -15.41 -0.25
CA GLU A 404 -33.98 -14.41 0.33
C GLU A 404 -33.31 -13.07 0.68
N VAL A 405 -32.31 -12.64 -0.13
CA VAL A 405 -31.54 -11.42 0.09
C VAL A 405 -31.71 -10.46 -1.08
N ASP A 406 -31.86 -9.19 -0.77
CA ASP A 406 -32.01 -8.14 -1.79
C ASP A 406 -30.71 -7.90 -2.56
N GLU A 407 -29.55 -8.15 -1.93
CA GLU A 407 -28.23 -7.92 -2.51
C GLU A 407 -27.24 -9.04 -2.08
N LEU A 408 -26.52 -9.60 -3.07
CA LEU A 408 -25.49 -10.61 -2.81
C LEU A 408 -24.23 -10.00 -2.22
N PRO A 409 -23.72 -10.52 -1.09
CA PRO A 409 -22.46 -10.09 -0.54
C PRO A 409 -21.29 -10.43 -1.49
N VAL A 410 -20.30 -9.53 -1.54
CA VAL A 410 -19.09 -9.74 -2.33
C VAL A 410 -18.22 -10.84 -1.72
N LEU A 411 -17.74 -11.78 -2.55
CA LEU A 411 -16.78 -12.80 -2.13
C LEU A 411 -15.51 -12.16 -1.56
N SER A 412 -14.97 -12.73 -0.50
CA SER A 412 -13.68 -12.31 0.04
C SER A 412 -12.51 -12.78 -0.84
N VAL A 413 -11.34 -12.16 -0.69
CA VAL A 413 -10.08 -12.63 -1.32
C VAL A 413 -9.81 -14.10 -0.93
N ALA A 414 -10.04 -14.46 0.34
CA ALA A 414 -9.88 -15.83 0.84
C ALA A 414 -10.80 -16.84 0.13
N ASN A 415 -12.07 -16.47 -0.13
CA ASN A 415 -13.01 -17.36 -0.84
C ASN A 415 -12.55 -17.67 -2.26
N VAL A 416 -12.13 -16.66 -3.03
CA VAL A 416 -11.63 -16.89 -4.40
C VAL A 416 -10.39 -17.80 -4.39
N ARG A 417 -9.47 -17.57 -3.43
CA ARG A 417 -8.28 -18.41 -3.27
C ARG A 417 -8.61 -19.85 -2.84
N GLU A 418 -9.62 -20.04 -2.00
CA GLU A 418 -10.10 -21.35 -1.63
C GLU A 418 -10.58 -22.13 -2.87
N LEU A 419 -11.39 -21.50 -3.70
CA LEU A 419 -11.87 -22.05 -4.96
C LEU A 419 -10.71 -22.36 -5.93
N LEU A 420 -9.72 -21.46 -6.03
CA LEU A 420 -8.51 -21.72 -6.82
C LEU A 420 -7.74 -22.97 -6.32
N ARG A 421 -7.60 -23.14 -5.02
CA ARG A 421 -6.95 -24.32 -4.45
C ARG A 421 -7.74 -25.60 -4.70
N ALA A 422 -9.06 -25.54 -4.65
CA ALA A 422 -9.93 -26.66 -4.91
C ALA A 422 -9.88 -27.12 -6.39
N THR A 423 -9.82 -26.15 -7.32
CA THR A 423 -9.82 -26.43 -8.77
C THR A 423 -8.41 -26.60 -9.35
N MET A 424 -7.39 -26.05 -8.71
CA MET A 424 -5.99 -26.16 -9.08
C MET A 424 -5.16 -26.68 -7.89
N PRO A 425 -5.29 -27.94 -7.49
CA PRO A 425 -4.63 -28.45 -6.30
C PRO A 425 -3.10 -28.34 -6.44
N LEU A 426 -2.43 -28.14 -5.31
CA LEU A 426 -0.97 -28.15 -5.25
C LEU A 426 -0.46 -29.57 -5.54
N ARG A 427 0.76 -29.65 -6.09
CA ARG A 427 1.40 -30.92 -6.41
C ARG A 427 1.60 -31.75 -5.15
N GLN A 428 1.09 -32.96 -5.16
CA GLN A 428 1.37 -33.94 -4.12
C GLN A 428 2.69 -34.66 -4.43
N LEU A 429 3.53 -34.81 -3.43
CA LEU A 429 4.81 -35.51 -3.56
C LEU A 429 4.57 -37.00 -3.45
N SER A 430 5.26 -37.79 -4.27
CA SER A 430 5.40 -39.21 -4.03
C SER A 430 6.24 -39.47 -2.75
N ILE A 431 6.15 -40.66 -2.20
CA ILE A 431 6.95 -41.06 -1.02
C ILE A 431 8.44 -40.86 -1.26
N ALA A 432 8.96 -41.21 -2.44
CA ALA A 432 10.35 -41.03 -2.80
C ALA A 432 10.75 -39.53 -2.83
N GLN A 433 9.90 -38.67 -3.43
CA GLN A 433 10.13 -37.22 -3.45
C GLN A 433 10.07 -36.60 -2.05
N ALA A 434 9.17 -37.11 -1.18
CA ALA A 434 9.12 -36.65 0.21
C ALA A 434 10.36 -37.06 0.99
N GLN A 435 10.90 -38.25 0.78
CA GLN A 435 12.17 -38.71 1.38
C GLN A 435 13.34 -37.85 0.91
N GLU A 436 13.45 -37.57 -0.39
CA GLU A 436 14.49 -36.66 -0.94
C GLU A 436 14.39 -35.27 -0.32
N LEU A 437 13.19 -34.74 -0.17
CA LEU A 437 12.95 -33.44 0.46
C LEU A 437 13.39 -33.42 1.93
N ILE A 438 13.11 -34.48 2.70
CA ILE A 438 13.59 -34.62 4.09
C ILE A 438 15.11 -34.60 4.11
N ALA A 439 15.78 -35.37 3.25
CA ALA A 439 17.22 -35.37 3.15
C ALA A 439 17.78 -33.98 2.82
N GLN A 440 17.16 -33.26 1.88
CA GLN A 440 17.53 -31.89 1.51
C GLN A 440 17.37 -30.92 2.69
N HIS A 441 16.29 -31.01 3.46
CA HIS A 441 16.09 -30.18 4.65
C HIS A 441 17.15 -30.45 5.71
N LEU A 442 17.49 -31.70 5.96
CA LEU A 442 18.54 -32.08 6.92
C LEU A 442 19.90 -31.54 6.48
N LEU A 443 20.26 -31.68 5.20
CA LEU A 443 21.49 -31.12 4.64
C LEU A 443 21.55 -29.59 4.78
N ASN A 444 20.46 -28.89 4.48
CA ASN A 444 20.41 -27.45 4.60
C ASN A 444 20.54 -26.99 6.07
N ARG A 445 19.92 -27.71 7.00
CA ARG A 445 20.09 -27.47 8.43
C ARG A 445 21.55 -27.70 8.88
N ALA A 446 22.18 -28.77 8.42
CA ALA A 446 23.59 -29.05 8.72
C ALA A 446 24.52 -27.97 8.18
N ARG A 447 24.32 -27.52 6.93
CA ARG A 447 25.07 -26.40 6.32
C ARG A 447 24.89 -25.10 7.10
N SER A 448 23.66 -24.76 7.45
CA SER A 448 23.33 -23.56 8.25
C SER A 448 23.99 -23.61 9.63
N ARG A 449 23.99 -24.78 10.30
CA ARG A 449 24.68 -24.97 11.59
C ARG A 449 26.20 -24.75 11.44
N LYS A 450 26.81 -25.36 10.40
CA LYS A 450 28.25 -25.19 10.13
C LYS A 450 28.63 -23.73 9.89
N SER A 451 27.81 -22.99 9.12
CA SER A 451 28.04 -21.58 8.85
C SER A 451 27.94 -20.71 10.13
N ARG A 452 26.94 -20.95 10.99
CA ARG A 452 26.79 -20.24 12.27
C ARG A 452 27.96 -20.50 13.21
N LEU A 453 28.39 -21.74 13.32
CA LEU A 453 29.57 -22.10 14.14
C LEU A 453 30.87 -21.46 13.65
N LYS A 454 31.07 -21.39 12.32
CA LYS A 454 32.21 -20.68 11.72
C LYS A 454 32.14 -19.18 12.07
N LYS A 455 30.99 -18.54 11.97
CA LYS A 455 30.84 -17.12 12.32
C LYS A 455 31.12 -16.85 13.80
N GLN A 456 30.63 -17.72 14.70
CA GLN A 456 30.89 -17.60 16.15
C GLN A 456 32.37 -17.75 16.48
N ARG A 457 33.06 -18.67 15.81
CA ARG A 457 34.56 -18.85 15.99
C ARG A 457 35.31 -17.62 15.50
N GLY A 458 34.94 -17.04 14.36
CA GLY A 458 35.56 -15.82 13.84
C GLY A 458 35.36 -14.61 14.75
N GLN A 459 34.16 -14.46 15.33
CA GLN A 459 33.89 -13.39 16.30
C GLN A 459 34.65 -13.53 17.61
N ARG A 460 34.88 -14.75 18.10
CA ARG A 460 35.71 -15.00 19.29
C ARG A 460 37.20 -14.72 19.06
N GLN A 461 37.71 -14.96 17.83
CA GLN A 461 39.08 -14.65 17.48
C GLN A 461 39.34 -13.16 17.32
N SER A 462 38.39 -12.40 16.77
CA SER A 462 38.48 -10.93 16.67
C SER A 462 38.41 -10.24 18.03
N SER A 463 37.60 -10.75 18.96
CA SER A 463 37.48 -10.16 20.32
C SER A 463 38.71 -10.51 21.22
N SER A 464 39.46 -11.56 20.93
CA SER A 464 40.69 -11.86 21.66
C SER A 464 41.92 -11.12 21.13
N SER A 465 41.90 -10.64 19.88
CA SER A 465 42.96 -9.80 19.30
C SER A 465 42.83 -8.29 19.58
N GLU A 466 41.72 -7.85 20.17
CA GLU A 466 41.51 -6.47 20.62
C GLU A 466 41.89 -6.28 22.12
N HIS A 467 42.32 -7.33 22.81
CA HIS A 467 42.74 -7.33 24.22
C HIS A 467 44.21 -7.70 24.42
N GLU A 468 45.00 -7.86 23.37
CA GLU A 468 46.47 -7.86 23.39
C GLU A 468 47.01 -6.55 22.79
#